data_e38f9bef9b5e4ce1a13baa03de1e70b9
#
_entry.id   e38f9bef9b5e4ce1a13baa03de1e70b9
#
_cell.length_a   1.000
_cell.length_b   1.000
_cell.length_c   1.000
_cell.angle_alpha   90.00
_cell.angle_beta   90.00
_cell.angle_gamma   90.00
#
_symmetry.space_group_name_H-M   'P 1'
#
loop_
_entity.id
_entity.type
_entity.pdbx_description
1 polymer ?
#
loop_
_entity_poly.entity_id
_entity_poly.type
_entity_poly.pdbx_seq_one_letter_code
_entity_poly.pdbx_strand_id
1 'polypeptide(L)'
;MRKALFLSILFFLFLNPFFSQEIVHTEDLIAVELEELEKEKGFTEDEDLEELVTEEPPASLEDKEEKIPHHSLPGIPDEILQRPDVEKFRQQYLSEKWSKLLYQYLEDAMEYRLYVRKAIQEKEMPAILEYLPVVESNYKTNAKSRSGAIGMWQFMANSVWPFLTLNDFVDERLDPWKSTEGALKKLNDNYNYFQDWLLAIAAYNCGVGAMTKCLKKAQEKNYWYLVDHNLLPSQTAHYVPKLLAIADLAMNSKYYGIELPDHEQEFKELINERDGNFDYLEVNKAYSITQLAQEMRIDEDSLKHLNPSFILGMTHPTKKSQIRLPLGMKEPAQEAIKKLTPIEFPFKYTVVAGDSLWSISRRYGVTVQAICDLNNIKENAILKIGKVLYIPKK
;
A
#
# COMPACT_ATOMS: atom_id res chain seq x y z
N MET A 1 -27.35 33.98 5.45
CA MET A 1 -27.03 33.75 4.00
C MET A 1 -26.53 32.35 3.68
N ARG A 2 -25.91 31.57 4.57
CA ARG A 2 -25.42 30.20 4.26
C ARG A 2 -26.48 29.10 4.19
N LYS A 3 -27.66 29.29 4.77
CA LYS A 3 -28.78 28.30 4.73
C LYS A 3 -29.61 28.35 3.44
N ALA A 4 -29.60 29.48 2.73
CA ALA A 4 -30.38 29.63 1.48
C ALA A 4 -29.66 29.00 0.25
N LEU A 5 -28.33 28.87 0.32
CA LEU A 5 -27.55 28.26 -0.78
C LEU A 5 -27.66 26.71 -0.80
N PHE A 6 -27.90 26.10 0.37
CA PHE A 6 -28.03 24.63 0.49
C PHE A 6 -29.40 24.14 0.00
N LEU A 7 -30.45 24.93 0.11
CA LEU A 7 -31.78 24.56 -0.38
C LEU A 7 -31.91 24.72 -1.90
N SER A 8 -31.14 25.61 -2.54
CA SER A 8 -31.19 25.80 -3.99
C SER A 8 -30.44 24.70 -4.76
N ILE A 9 -29.44 24.07 -4.14
CA ILE A 9 -28.71 22.92 -4.75
C ILE A 9 -29.57 21.66 -4.67
N LEU A 10 -30.33 21.46 -3.59
CA LEU A 10 -31.24 20.31 -3.46
C LEU A 10 -32.43 20.38 -4.43
N PHE A 11 -32.88 21.59 -4.80
CA PHE A 11 -34.01 21.75 -5.72
C PHE A 11 -33.64 21.55 -7.19
N PHE A 12 -32.36 21.69 -7.54
CA PHE A 12 -31.87 21.44 -8.92
C PHE A 12 -31.61 19.95 -9.20
N LEU A 13 -31.40 19.14 -8.15
CA LEU A 13 -31.17 17.70 -8.29
C LEU A 13 -32.46 16.90 -8.54
N PHE A 14 -33.64 17.43 -8.21
CA PHE A 14 -34.92 16.74 -8.41
C PHE A 14 -35.58 16.96 -9.77
N LEU A 15 -35.02 17.80 -10.65
CA LEU A 15 -35.61 18.14 -11.95
C LEU A 15 -34.84 17.56 -13.16
N ASN A 16 -33.80 16.75 -12.93
CA ASN A 16 -33.04 16.19 -14.04
C ASN A 16 -33.09 14.64 -13.98
N PRO A 17 -33.89 13.97 -14.86
CA PRO A 17 -34.08 12.53 -14.83
C PRO A 17 -32.79 11.72 -15.12
N PHE A 18 -31.72 12.37 -15.58
CA PHE A 18 -30.41 11.74 -15.79
C PHE A 18 -29.62 11.47 -14.49
N PHE A 19 -29.87 12.25 -13.43
CA PHE A 19 -29.16 12.07 -12.14
C PHE A 19 -29.79 11.00 -11.24
N SER A 20 -31.06 10.66 -11.45
CA SER A 20 -31.72 9.60 -10.66
C SER A 20 -31.25 8.17 -11.04
N GLN A 21 -30.75 7.99 -12.27
CA GLN A 21 -30.18 6.70 -12.68
C GLN A 21 -28.77 6.45 -12.15
N GLU A 22 -27.94 7.50 -11.98
CA GLU A 22 -26.58 7.33 -11.40
C GLU A 22 -26.59 6.99 -9.90
N ILE A 23 -27.59 7.45 -9.15
CA ILE A 23 -27.71 7.15 -7.72
C ILE A 23 -28.14 5.71 -7.48
N VAL A 24 -29.00 5.16 -8.34
CA VAL A 24 -29.40 3.73 -8.29
C VAL A 24 -28.24 2.82 -8.67
N HIS A 25 -27.41 3.23 -9.63
CA HIS A 25 -26.22 2.45 -10.02
C HIS A 25 -25.12 2.38 -8.97
N THR A 26 -25.00 3.40 -8.09
CA THR A 26 -24.01 3.36 -7.02
C THR A 26 -24.41 2.46 -5.85
N GLU A 27 -25.70 2.33 -5.55
CA GLU A 27 -26.16 1.36 -4.55
C GLU A 27 -26.08 -0.09 -5.06
N ASP A 28 -26.37 -0.33 -6.32
CA ASP A 28 -26.25 -1.66 -6.96
C ASP A 28 -24.77 -2.07 -7.14
N LEU A 29 -23.86 -1.13 -7.46
CA LEU A 29 -22.42 -1.40 -7.54
C LEU A 29 -21.83 -1.75 -6.17
N ILE A 30 -22.28 -1.08 -5.11
CA ILE A 30 -21.85 -1.39 -3.72
C ILE A 30 -22.39 -2.77 -3.29
N ALA A 31 -23.58 -3.15 -3.72
CA ALA A 31 -24.17 -4.46 -3.44
C ALA A 31 -23.43 -5.59 -4.19
N VAL A 32 -23.07 -5.38 -5.45
CA VAL A 32 -22.29 -6.32 -6.27
C VAL A 32 -20.86 -6.46 -5.72
N GLU A 33 -20.22 -5.35 -5.30
CA GLU A 33 -18.89 -5.36 -4.71
C GLU A 33 -18.85 -6.14 -3.37
N LEU A 34 -19.94 -6.11 -2.59
CA LEU A 34 -20.07 -6.91 -1.37
C LEU A 34 -20.36 -8.39 -1.65
N GLU A 35 -21.11 -8.71 -2.70
CA GLU A 35 -21.36 -10.08 -3.12
C GLU A 35 -20.11 -10.72 -3.76
N GLU A 36 -19.29 -9.93 -4.46
CA GLU A 36 -17.98 -10.35 -4.97
C GLU A 36 -16.98 -10.52 -3.84
N LEU A 37 -16.92 -9.62 -2.86
CA LEU A 37 -16.11 -9.76 -1.63
C LEU A 37 -16.54 -11.00 -0.81
N GLU A 38 -17.80 -11.38 -0.83
CA GLU A 38 -18.27 -12.62 -0.19
C GLU A 38 -17.98 -13.90 -1.01
N LYS A 39 -17.90 -13.81 -2.34
CA LYS A 39 -17.54 -14.93 -3.23
C LYS A 39 -16.02 -15.12 -3.37
N GLU A 40 -15.23 -14.04 -3.26
CA GLU A 40 -13.76 -14.12 -3.27
C GLU A 40 -13.18 -14.64 -1.94
N LYS A 41 -13.99 -14.76 -0.89
CA LYS A 41 -13.64 -15.33 0.43
C LYS A 41 -13.41 -16.84 0.46
N GLY A 42 -13.24 -17.49 -0.67
CA GLY A 42 -12.70 -18.83 -0.78
C GLY A 42 -11.21 -18.91 -0.50
N PHE A 43 -10.66 -18.03 0.37
CA PHE A 43 -9.28 -17.98 0.74
C PHE A 43 -9.09 -18.45 2.17
N THR A 44 -8.64 -19.64 2.30
CA THR A 44 -8.22 -20.26 3.55
C THR A 44 -6.79 -19.85 3.90
N GLU A 45 -6.61 -18.66 4.54
CA GLU A 45 -5.52 -18.49 5.50
C GLU A 45 -5.71 -19.42 6.71
N ASP A 46 -6.91 -20.03 6.83
CA ASP A 46 -7.26 -21.00 7.88
C ASP A 46 -6.48 -22.32 7.77
N GLU A 47 -6.03 -22.74 6.58
CA GLU A 47 -5.19 -23.95 6.44
C GLU A 47 -3.80 -23.78 7.07
N ASP A 48 -3.20 -22.60 7.02
CA ASP A 48 -1.94 -22.32 7.73
C ASP A 48 -2.12 -22.12 9.25
N LEU A 49 -3.34 -21.84 9.71
CA LEU A 49 -3.64 -21.66 11.13
C LEU A 49 -4.00 -22.97 11.82
N GLU A 50 -4.61 -23.94 11.13
CA GLU A 50 -4.95 -25.25 11.73
C GLU A 50 -3.74 -26.18 11.91
N GLU A 51 -2.71 -26.07 11.06
CA GLU A 51 -1.50 -26.87 11.16
C GLU A 51 -0.58 -26.43 12.33
N LEU A 52 -0.77 -25.22 12.88
CA LEU A 52 0.07 -24.64 13.94
C LEU A 52 -0.49 -24.80 15.37
N VAL A 53 -1.69 -25.36 15.54
CA VAL A 53 -2.34 -25.49 16.86
C VAL A 53 -1.83 -26.70 17.66
N THR A 54 -0.93 -27.52 17.10
CA THR A 54 -0.47 -28.77 17.73
C THR A 54 0.86 -28.67 18.52
N GLU A 55 1.51 -27.50 18.54
CA GLU A 55 2.68 -27.33 19.40
C GLU A 55 2.25 -26.80 20.79
N GLU A 56 2.61 -27.52 21.85
CA GLU A 56 2.37 -27.13 23.24
C GLU A 56 3.03 -25.77 23.53
N PRO A 57 2.38 -24.88 24.30
CA PRO A 57 2.97 -23.62 24.69
C PRO A 57 4.24 -23.85 25.52
N PRO A 58 5.29 -22.99 25.33
CA PRO A 58 6.49 -23.11 26.15
C PRO A 58 6.15 -22.95 27.63
N ALA A 59 6.85 -23.74 28.46
CA ALA A 59 6.64 -23.78 29.88
C ALA A 59 6.64 -22.38 30.51
N SER A 60 5.70 -22.19 31.46
CA SER A 60 5.49 -20.97 32.24
C SER A 60 6.80 -20.39 32.78
N LEU A 61 6.99 -19.07 32.50
CA LEU A 61 8.04 -18.26 33.13
C LEU A 61 7.65 -18.04 34.60
N GLU A 62 8.04 -18.92 35.48
CA GLU A 62 7.99 -18.68 36.91
C GLU A 62 9.34 -18.14 37.43
N ASP A 63 9.23 -17.07 38.19
CA ASP A 63 10.18 -16.50 39.14
C ASP A 63 11.56 -15.98 38.67
N LYS A 64 11.56 -14.72 38.22
CA LYS A 64 12.61 -13.76 38.62
C LYS A 64 11.94 -12.41 38.94
N GLU A 65 11.94 -12.02 40.20
CA GLU A 65 11.60 -10.68 40.67
C GLU A 65 12.67 -9.64 40.26
N GLU A 66 12.88 -9.41 38.98
CA GLU A 66 13.33 -8.13 38.48
C GLU A 66 12.07 -7.33 38.17
N LYS A 67 12.00 -6.04 38.59
CA LYS A 67 10.90 -5.15 38.26
C LYS A 67 10.73 -5.15 36.75
N ILE A 68 9.82 -5.99 36.27
CA ILE A 68 9.47 -6.11 34.85
C ILE A 68 8.95 -4.74 34.42
N PRO A 69 9.59 -4.05 33.44
CA PRO A 69 9.10 -2.77 32.99
C PRO A 69 7.64 -2.95 32.53
N HIS A 70 6.76 -2.08 33.01
CA HIS A 70 5.35 -2.08 32.58
C HIS A 70 5.33 -1.96 31.06
N HIS A 71 4.87 -2.99 30.36
CA HIS A 71 4.73 -2.92 28.93
C HIS A 71 3.38 -2.25 28.57
N SER A 72 3.40 -1.37 27.61
CA SER A 72 2.19 -0.69 27.13
C SER A 72 2.36 -0.30 25.68
N LEU A 73 1.25 -0.12 24.98
CA LEU A 73 1.23 0.55 23.69
C LEU A 73 0.62 1.95 23.84
N PRO A 74 1.29 3.00 23.35
CA PRO A 74 0.77 4.35 23.44
C PRO A 74 -0.64 4.48 22.86
N GLY A 75 -1.60 4.94 23.66
CA GLY A 75 -2.98 5.12 23.24
C GLY A 75 -3.84 3.85 23.19
N ILE A 76 -3.30 2.69 23.57
CA ILE A 76 -4.04 1.42 23.65
C ILE A 76 -4.13 1.01 25.13
N PRO A 77 -5.33 0.87 25.70
CA PRO A 77 -5.53 0.37 27.06
C PRO A 77 -4.98 -1.05 27.25
N ASP A 78 -4.42 -1.33 28.44
CA ASP A 78 -3.83 -2.64 28.75
C ASP A 78 -4.84 -3.77 28.63
N GLU A 79 -6.11 -3.52 28.97
CA GLU A 79 -7.17 -4.51 28.87
C GLU A 79 -7.40 -4.99 27.41
N ILE A 80 -7.09 -4.12 26.44
CA ILE A 80 -7.17 -4.46 25.01
C ILE A 80 -6.00 -5.37 24.62
N LEU A 81 -4.81 -5.13 25.15
CA LEU A 81 -3.66 -5.98 24.88
C LEU A 81 -3.76 -7.38 25.50
N GLN A 82 -4.59 -7.52 26.55
CA GLN A 82 -4.85 -8.81 27.22
C GLN A 82 -6.00 -9.58 26.59
N ARG A 83 -6.64 -9.09 25.53
CA ARG A 83 -7.72 -9.81 24.86
C ARG A 83 -7.23 -11.13 24.24
N PRO A 84 -8.03 -12.21 24.33
CA PRO A 84 -7.67 -13.51 23.73
C PRO A 84 -7.35 -13.43 22.23
N ASP A 85 -8.06 -12.55 21.49
CA ASP A 85 -7.82 -12.32 20.05
C ASP A 85 -6.42 -11.76 19.79
N VAL A 86 -5.93 -10.84 20.63
CA VAL A 86 -4.58 -10.26 20.53
C VAL A 86 -3.56 -11.29 21.00
N GLU A 87 -3.82 -11.97 22.13
CA GLU A 87 -2.92 -12.96 22.70
C GLU A 87 -2.64 -14.12 21.73
N LYS A 88 -3.66 -14.59 21.01
CA LYS A 88 -3.51 -15.63 19.98
C LYS A 88 -2.41 -15.25 18.96
N PHE A 89 -2.44 -14.04 18.42
CA PHE A 89 -1.42 -13.59 17.47
C PHE A 89 -0.09 -13.33 18.15
N ARG A 90 -0.07 -12.83 19.40
CA ARG A 90 1.16 -12.64 20.16
C ARG A 90 1.89 -13.95 20.34
N GLN A 91 1.21 -15.02 20.75
CA GLN A 91 1.79 -16.36 20.89
C GLN A 91 2.29 -16.90 19.55
N GLN A 92 1.55 -16.68 18.46
CA GLN A 92 2.02 -17.05 17.13
C GLN A 92 3.37 -16.42 16.81
N TYR A 93 3.50 -15.08 16.99
CA TYR A 93 4.71 -14.35 16.66
C TYR A 93 5.84 -14.50 17.67
N LEU A 94 5.57 -15.01 18.87
CA LEU A 94 6.58 -15.42 19.85
C LEU A 94 7.21 -16.78 19.51
N SER A 95 6.56 -17.64 18.72
CA SER A 95 7.17 -18.90 18.30
C SER A 95 8.43 -18.66 17.47
N GLU A 96 9.40 -19.58 17.57
CA GLU A 96 10.73 -19.44 16.94
C GLU A 96 10.67 -19.11 15.44
N LYS A 97 9.80 -19.79 14.70
CA LYS A 97 9.59 -19.57 13.26
C LYS A 97 9.14 -18.15 12.97
N TRP A 98 8.07 -17.70 13.64
CA TRP A 98 7.44 -16.40 13.34
C TRP A 98 8.22 -15.22 13.90
N SER A 99 8.93 -15.39 15.02
CA SER A 99 9.83 -14.39 15.58
C SER A 99 11.00 -14.11 14.63
N LYS A 100 11.63 -15.16 14.06
CA LYS A 100 12.67 -15.01 13.04
C LYS A 100 12.16 -14.32 11.76
N LEU A 101 10.95 -14.68 11.30
CA LEU A 101 10.34 -14.05 10.14
C LEU A 101 10.01 -12.57 10.40
N LEU A 102 9.47 -12.25 11.58
CA LEU A 102 9.18 -10.86 11.95
C LEU A 102 10.46 -10.03 12.01
N TYR A 103 11.53 -10.57 12.62
CA TYR A 103 12.86 -9.95 12.60
C TYR A 103 13.27 -9.62 11.16
N GLN A 104 13.24 -10.60 10.26
CA GLN A 104 13.65 -10.45 8.87
C GLN A 104 12.80 -9.39 8.13
N TYR A 105 11.48 -9.40 8.32
CA TYR A 105 10.60 -8.41 7.68
C TYR A 105 10.90 -6.98 8.12
N LEU A 106 11.19 -6.77 9.41
CA LEU A 106 11.50 -5.46 9.95
C LEU A 106 12.90 -4.99 9.56
N GLU A 107 13.87 -5.92 9.45
CA GLU A 107 15.24 -5.64 9.04
C GLU A 107 15.31 -5.30 7.55
N ASP A 108 14.75 -6.16 6.68
CA ASP A 108 14.76 -5.94 5.23
C ASP A 108 14.01 -4.67 4.82
N ALA A 109 13.08 -4.23 5.65
CA ALA A 109 12.27 -3.04 5.40
C ALA A 109 12.86 -1.75 5.98
N MET A 110 14.04 -1.76 6.57
CA MET A 110 14.59 -0.63 7.34
C MET A 110 14.39 0.72 6.62
N GLU A 111 14.80 0.84 5.36
CA GLU A 111 14.69 2.08 4.57
C GLU A 111 13.26 2.63 4.54
N TYR A 112 12.29 1.78 4.23
CA TYR A 112 10.87 2.17 4.10
C TYR A 112 10.21 2.34 5.46
N ARG A 113 10.56 1.49 6.43
CA ARG A 113 10.04 1.52 7.78
C ARG A 113 10.40 2.82 8.50
N LEU A 114 11.64 3.28 8.37
CA LEU A 114 12.07 4.55 8.94
C LEU A 114 11.31 5.75 8.33
N TYR A 115 11.06 5.71 7.02
CA TYR A 115 10.22 6.72 6.37
C TYR A 115 8.78 6.69 6.89
N VAL A 116 8.17 5.49 7.02
CA VAL A 116 6.83 5.31 7.58
C VAL A 116 6.75 5.87 9.00
N ARG A 117 7.73 5.55 9.87
CA ARG A 117 7.82 6.06 11.25
C ARG A 117 7.87 7.59 11.27
N LYS A 118 8.74 8.19 10.45
CA LYS A 118 8.86 9.65 10.31
C LYS A 118 7.53 10.29 9.88
N ALA A 119 6.91 9.76 8.82
CA ALA A 119 5.64 10.27 8.31
C ALA A 119 4.49 10.17 9.33
N ILE A 120 4.45 9.10 10.13
CA ILE A 120 3.50 8.92 11.24
C ILE A 120 3.72 9.98 12.33
N GLN A 121 4.96 10.22 12.73
CA GLN A 121 5.29 11.23 13.75
C GLN A 121 4.95 12.64 13.27
N GLU A 122 5.32 13.00 12.04
CA GLU A 122 5.01 14.31 11.45
C GLU A 122 3.51 14.60 11.35
N LYS A 123 2.69 13.54 11.24
CA LYS A 123 1.22 13.63 11.14
C LYS A 123 0.51 13.40 12.48
N GLU A 124 1.26 13.24 13.57
CA GLU A 124 0.74 12.95 14.91
C GLU A 124 -0.22 11.76 14.96
N MET A 125 0.05 10.72 14.15
CA MET A 125 -0.76 9.52 14.05
C MET A 125 -0.28 8.43 15.04
N PRO A 126 -1.11 7.43 15.37
CA PRO A 126 -0.71 6.34 16.27
C PRO A 126 0.52 5.57 15.79
N ALA A 127 1.51 5.39 16.66
CA ALA A 127 2.78 4.72 16.35
C ALA A 127 2.59 3.26 15.88
N ILE A 128 1.50 2.59 16.31
CA ILE A 128 1.18 1.22 15.86
C ILE A 128 1.03 1.08 14.34
N LEU A 129 0.72 2.18 13.64
CA LEU A 129 0.55 2.19 12.18
C LEU A 129 1.86 1.89 11.43
N GLU A 130 3.02 2.03 12.09
CA GLU A 130 4.32 1.59 11.54
C GLU A 130 4.32 0.09 11.19
N TYR A 131 3.52 -0.71 11.91
CA TYR A 131 3.46 -2.15 11.73
C TYR A 131 2.33 -2.62 10.82
N LEU A 132 1.51 -1.71 10.30
CA LEU A 132 0.42 -2.05 9.38
C LEU A 132 0.92 -2.67 8.06
N PRO A 133 2.03 -2.20 7.45
CA PRO A 133 2.60 -2.87 6.27
C PRO A 133 3.10 -4.29 6.53
N VAL A 134 3.41 -4.68 7.79
CA VAL A 134 3.70 -6.07 8.13
C VAL A 134 2.44 -6.92 7.95
N VAL A 135 1.30 -6.43 8.45
CA VAL A 135 0.00 -7.12 8.32
C VAL A 135 -0.43 -7.26 6.87
N GLU A 136 -0.19 -6.23 6.04
CA GLU A 136 -0.62 -6.16 4.65
C GLU A 136 0.25 -6.99 3.69
N SER A 137 1.58 -6.90 3.81
CA SER A 137 2.48 -7.45 2.81
C SER A 137 3.83 -7.93 3.35
N ASN A 138 4.02 -7.96 4.67
CA ASN A 138 5.35 -8.11 5.28
C ASN A 138 6.36 -7.06 4.75
N TYR A 139 5.92 -5.83 4.53
CA TYR A 139 6.67 -4.72 3.96
C TYR A 139 7.15 -4.91 2.51
N LYS A 140 6.63 -5.89 1.77
CA LYS A 140 7.03 -6.15 0.38
C LYS A 140 6.46 -5.09 -0.57
N THR A 141 7.34 -4.28 -1.17
CA THR A 141 6.96 -3.16 -2.04
C THR A 141 6.30 -3.58 -3.35
N ASN A 142 6.54 -4.80 -3.80
CA ASN A 142 6.00 -5.39 -5.03
C ASN A 142 4.97 -6.50 -4.78
N ALA A 143 4.46 -6.62 -3.55
CA ALA A 143 3.46 -7.63 -3.21
C ALA A 143 2.21 -7.49 -4.08
N LYS A 144 1.63 -8.63 -4.45
CA LYS A 144 0.38 -8.70 -5.20
C LYS A 144 -0.49 -9.80 -4.62
N SER A 145 -1.64 -9.40 -4.07
CA SER A 145 -2.63 -10.35 -3.56
C SER A 145 -3.40 -11.03 -4.71
N ARG A 146 -4.15 -12.08 -4.42
CA ARG A 146 -5.03 -12.73 -5.39
C ARG A 146 -6.19 -11.81 -5.83
N SER A 147 -6.70 -10.99 -4.92
CA SER A 147 -7.74 -9.99 -5.21
C SER A 147 -7.22 -8.78 -6.01
N GLY A 148 -5.91 -8.68 -6.26
CA GLY A 148 -5.30 -7.62 -7.06
C GLY A 148 -4.88 -6.40 -6.27
N ALA A 149 -4.82 -6.47 -4.94
CA ALA A 149 -4.15 -5.46 -4.14
C ALA A 149 -2.64 -5.46 -4.42
N ILE A 150 -2.02 -4.28 -4.46
CA ILE A 150 -0.62 -4.12 -4.87
C ILE A 150 0.15 -3.25 -3.88
N GLY A 151 1.43 -3.61 -3.71
CA GLY A 151 2.44 -2.85 -3.01
C GLY A 151 2.46 -3.07 -1.51
N MET A 152 3.30 -2.34 -0.83
CA MET A 152 3.54 -2.46 0.61
C MET A 152 2.26 -2.24 1.43
N TRP A 153 1.38 -1.34 0.99
CA TRP A 153 0.13 -0.94 1.64
C TRP A 153 -1.11 -1.61 1.06
N GLN A 154 -0.97 -2.55 0.14
CA GLN A 154 -2.03 -3.36 -0.47
C GLN A 154 -3.24 -2.55 -0.96
N PHE A 155 -2.96 -1.47 -1.73
CA PHE A 155 -4.05 -0.72 -2.34
C PHE A 155 -4.73 -1.50 -3.47
N MET A 156 -6.04 -1.58 -3.41
CA MET A 156 -6.88 -2.05 -4.52
C MET A 156 -7.01 -0.97 -5.60
N ALA A 157 -7.09 -1.35 -6.87
CA ALA A 157 -7.19 -0.39 -7.98
C ALA A 157 -8.40 0.56 -7.87
N ASN A 158 -9.53 0.06 -7.39
CA ASN A 158 -10.77 0.84 -7.17
C ASN A 158 -10.68 1.81 -5.98
N SER A 159 -9.74 1.63 -5.06
CA SER A 159 -9.55 2.48 -3.88
C SER A 159 -8.32 3.39 -3.94
N VAL A 160 -7.66 3.44 -5.11
CA VAL A 160 -6.46 4.29 -5.33
C VAL A 160 -6.81 5.77 -5.27
N TRP A 161 -7.87 6.17 -5.95
CA TRP A 161 -8.29 7.57 -5.97
C TRP A 161 -9.04 7.95 -4.68
N PRO A 162 -8.81 9.13 -4.07
CA PRO A 162 -7.95 10.24 -4.54
C PRO A 162 -6.52 10.19 -3.96
N PHE A 163 -6.04 9.07 -3.47
CA PHE A 163 -4.83 8.95 -2.66
C PHE A 163 -3.57 8.80 -3.51
N LEU A 164 -3.66 8.05 -4.62
CA LEU A 164 -2.54 7.68 -5.47
C LEU A 164 -2.89 7.81 -6.95
N THR A 165 -1.88 7.87 -7.80
CA THR A 165 -2.02 7.83 -9.24
C THR A 165 -1.90 6.40 -9.76
N LEU A 166 -2.90 5.98 -10.56
CA LEU A 166 -2.87 4.73 -11.30
C LEU A 166 -3.28 5.00 -12.75
N ASN A 167 -2.42 4.64 -13.69
CA ASN A 167 -2.68 4.71 -15.13
C ASN A 167 -1.72 3.78 -15.87
N ASP A 168 -1.74 3.81 -17.22
CA ASP A 168 -0.93 2.95 -18.07
C ASP A 168 0.60 3.17 -17.97
N PHE A 169 1.05 4.26 -17.35
CA PHE A 169 2.47 4.63 -17.23
C PHE A 169 2.95 4.65 -15.78
N VAL A 170 2.03 4.89 -14.85
CA VAL A 170 2.35 5.13 -13.45
C VAL A 170 1.43 4.30 -12.57
N ASP A 171 2.03 3.51 -11.69
CA ASP A 171 1.35 2.81 -10.60
C ASP A 171 2.02 3.17 -9.26
N GLU A 172 1.49 4.19 -8.58
CA GLU A 172 2.07 4.66 -7.31
C GLU A 172 1.86 3.71 -6.14
N ARG A 173 1.11 2.62 -6.31
CA ARG A 173 1.00 1.55 -5.31
C ARG A 173 2.33 0.81 -5.12
N LEU A 174 3.17 0.80 -6.16
CA LEU A 174 4.51 0.20 -6.15
C LEU A 174 5.57 1.11 -5.52
N ASP A 175 5.29 2.40 -5.34
CA ASP A 175 6.21 3.37 -4.76
C ASP A 175 6.02 3.40 -3.23
N PRO A 176 6.98 2.90 -2.43
CA PRO A 176 6.82 2.77 -0.98
C PRO A 176 6.63 4.14 -0.30
N TRP A 177 7.25 5.19 -0.79
CA TRP A 177 7.12 6.54 -0.21
C TRP A 177 5.77 7.17 -0.54
N LYS A 178 5.36 7.14 -1.83
CA LYS A 178 4.07 7.69 -2.25
C LYS A 178 2.89 6.89 -1.69
N SER A 179 3.00 5.56 -1.69
CA SER A 179 1.94 4.72 -1.13
C SER A 179 1.82 4.90 0.39
N THR A 180 2.91 5.21 1.09
CA THR A 180 2.86 5.60 2.51
C THR A 180 2.04 6.89 2.69
N GLU A 181 2.33 7.96 1.93
CA GLU A 181 1.55 9.19 2.02
C GLU A 181 0.06 8.95 1.71
N GLY A 182 -0.23 8.16 0.68
CA GLY A 182 -1.59 7.77 0.32
C GLY A 182 -2.29 6.97 1.41
N ALA A 183 -1.61 6.00 2.02
CA ALA A 183 -2.16 5.15 3.08
C ALA A 183 -2.45 5.93 4.36
N LEU A 184 -1.50 6.76 4.81
CA LEU A 184 -1.69 7.60 5.99
C LEU A 184 -2.83 8.61 5.78
N LYS A 185 -2.96 9.18 4.59
CA LYS A 185 -4.11 10.03 4.25
C LYS A 185 -5.42 9.25 4.31
N LYS A 186 -5.50 8.05 3.73
CA LYS A 186 -6.70 7.20 3.77
C LYS A 186 -7.07 6.82 5.21
N LEU A 187 -6.08 6.46 6.03
CA LEU A 187 -6.29 6.16 7.44
C LEU A 187 -6.79 7.38 8.23
N ASN A 188 -6.23 8.56 7.96
CA ASN A 188 -6.70 9.80 8.57
C ASN A 188 -8.14 10.17 8.14
N ASP A 189 -8.48 9.98 6.85
CA ASP A 189 -9.85 10.20 6.36
C ASP A 189 -10.83 9.23 7.03
N ASN A 190 -10.43 7.95 7.22
CA ASN A 190 -11.21 6.98 7.99
C ASN A 190 -11.37 7.41 9.46
N TYR A 191 -10.29 7.87 10.11
CA TYR A 191 -10.35 8.37 11.48
C TYR A 191 -11.27 9.58 11.61
N ASN A 192 -11.18 10.53 10.69
CA ASN A 192 -12.07 11.69 10.67
C ASN A 192 -13.55 11.30 10.52
N TYR A 193 -13.83 10.18 9.86
CA TYR A 193 -15.19 9.67 9.70
C TYR A 193 -15.70 8.93 10.93
N PHE A 194 -14.88 8.04 11.53
CA PHE A 194 -15.30 7.17 12.65
C PHE A 194 -14.96 7.73 14.02
N GLN A 195 -14.02 8.67 14.14
CA GLN A 195 -13.48 9.23 15.38
C GLN A 195 -12.94 8.15 16.35
N ASP A 196 -12.50 7.01 15.80
CA ASP A 196 -11.95 5.87 16.51
C ASP A 196 -10.88 5.22 15.61
N TRP A 197 -9.65 5.08 16.13
CA TRP A 197 -8.54 4.53 15.36
C TRP A 197 -8.71 3.05 15.05
N LEU A 198 -9.29 2.25 15.96
CA LEU A 198 -9.48 0.80 15.70
C LEU A 198 -10.51 0.59 14.61
N LEU A 199 -11.59 1.40 14.60
CA LEU A 199 -12.56 1.40 13.50
C LEU A 199 -11.95 1.92 12.20
N ALA A 200 -11.08 2.94 12.24
CA ALA A 200 -10.40 3.49 11.07
C ALA A 200 -9.46 2.46 10.42
N ILE A 201 -8.70 1.74 11.25
CA ILE A 201 -7.79 0.66 10.83
C ILE A 201 -8.60 -0.51 10.26
N ALA A 202 -9.67 -0.93 10.92
CA ALA A 202 -10.56 -1.99 10.42
C ALA A 202 -11.22 -1.60 9.09
N ALA A 203 -11.63 -0.32 8.94
CA ALA A 203 -12.19 0.20 7.70
C ALA A 203 -11.14 0.35 6.57
N TYR A 204 -9.85 0.43 6.89
CA TYR A 204 -8.79 0.36 5.87
C TYR A 204 -8.83 -0.99 5.15
N ASN A 205 -9.07 -2.08 5.89
CA ASN A 205 -9.17 -3.45 5.39
C ASN A 205 -10.48 -3.73 4.65
N CYS A 206 -11.65 -3.46 5.28
CA CYS A 206 -12.95 -3.84 4.70
C CYS A 206 -13.67 -2.72 3.94
N GLY A 207 -13.12 -1.51 3.95
CA GLY A 207 -13.75 -0.32 3.40
C GLY A 207 -14.75 0.37 4.34
N VAL A 208 -14.85 1.70 4.19
CA VAL A 208 -15.74 2.56 5.02
C VAL A 208 -17.20 2.13 4.92
N GLY A 209 -17.67 1.76 3.71
CA GLY A 209 -19.06 1.35 3.48
C GLY A 209 -19.42 0.06 4.23
N ALA A 210 -18.54 -0.96 4.19
CA ALA A 210 -18.74 -2.21 4.91
C ALA A 210 -18.72 -1.97 6.43
N MET A 211 -17.73 -1.23 6.94
CA MET A 211 -17.65 -0.88 8.36
C MET A 211 -18.91 -0.13 8.85
N THR A 212 -19.39 0.85 8.07
CA THR A 212 -20.62 1.57 8.39
C THR A 212 -21.85 0.65 8.46
N LYS A 213 -21.95 -0.36 7.55
CA LYS A 213 -23.03 -1.35 7.61
C LYS A 213 -22.95 -2.23 8.86
N CYS A 214 -21.75 -2.63 9.27
CA CYS A 214 -21.55 -3.38 10.52
C CYS A 214 -21.96 -2.54 11.73
N LEU A 215 -21.54 -1.29 11.80
CA LEU A 215 -21.90 -0.37 12.88
C LEU A 215 -23.42 -0.09 12.96
N LYS A 216 -24.13 -0.07 11.83
CA LYS A 216 -25.60 0.08 11.85
C LYS A 216 -26.32 -1.07 12.55
N LYS A 217 -25.74 -2.28 12.54
CA LYS A 217 -26.28 -3.47 13.21
C LYS A 217 -25.90 -3.54 14.70
N ALA A 218 -24.89 -2.79 15.12
CA ALA A 218 -24.35 -2.84 16.46
C ALA A 218 -25.13 -1.93 17.43
N GLN A 219 -25.26 -2.35 18.68
CA GLN A 219 -25.80 -1.53 19.77
C GLN A 219 -24.74 -0.52 20.24
N GLU A 220 -23.48 -0.96 20.37
CA GLU A 220 -22.35 -0.10 20.69
C GLU A 220 -21.48 0.14 19.45
N LYS A 221 -21.01 1.37 19.27
CA LYS A 221 -20.29 1.82 18.07
C LYS A 221 -18.78 1.77 18.27
N ASN A 222 -18.25 0.62 18.70
CA ASN A 222 -16.82 0.38 18.87
C ASN A 222 -16.39 -0.94 18.20
N TYR A 223 -15.11 -1.03 17.88
CA TYR A 223 -14.54 -2.18 17.17
C TYR A 223 -14.73 -3.50 17.93
N TRP A 224 -14.49 -3.51 19.26
CA TRP A 224 -14.54 -4.75 20.05
C TRP A 224 -15.96 -5.28 20.21
N TYR A 225 -16.96 -4.39 20.31
CA TYR A 225 -18.36 -4.82 20.28
C TYR A 225 -18.67 -5.58 18.98
N LEU A 226 -18.15 -5.09 17.82
CA LEU A 226 -18.37 -5.75 16.54
C LEU A 226 -17.70 -7.14 16.49
N VAL A 227 -16.50 -7.27 17.04
CA VAL A 227 -15.79 -8.55 17.16
C VAL A 227 -16.56 -9.54 18.04
N ASP A 228 -16.89 -9.13 19.28
CA ASP A 228 -17.53 -9.97 20.29
C ASP A 228 -18.92 -10.48 19.88
N HIS A 229 -19.61 -9.73 18.97
CA HIS A 229 -20.93 -10.12 18.45
C HIS A 229 -20.88 -10.69 17.02
N ASN A 230 -19.69 -11.03 16.51
CA ASN A 230 -19.51 -11.58 15.15
C ASN A 230 -20.17 -10.74 14.04
N LEU A 231 -20.08 -9.40 14.15
CA LEU A 231 -20.65 -8.47 13.19
C LEU A 231 -19.68 -8.05 12.08
N LEU A 232 -18.40 -8.44 12.16
CA LEU A 232 -17.37 -8.17 11.17
C LEU A 232 -17.12 -9.38 10.27
N PRO A 233 -16.65 -9.15 9.02
CA PRO A 233 -16.01 -10.20 8.25
C PRO A 233 -14.83 -10.81 9.03
N SER A 234 -14.60 -12.12 8.91
CA SER A 234 -13.56 -12.84 9.68
C SER A 234 -12.18 -12.20 9.51
N GLN A 235 -11.74 -11.90 8.27
CA GLN A 235 -10.48 -11.22 8.01
C GLN A 235 -10.37 -9.90 8.77
N THR A 236 -11.42 -9.08 8.76
CA THR A 236 -11.42 -7.78 9.44
C THR A 236 -11.43 -7.92 10.97
N ALA A 237 -12.09 -8.96 11.50
CA ALA A 237 -12.09 -9.25 12.93
C ALA A 237 -10.70 -9.67 13.45
N HIS A 238 -9.85 -10.26 12.61
CA HIS A 238 -8.48 -10.63 12.96
C HIS A 238 -7.42 -9.55 12.65
N TYR A 239 -7.77 -8.58 11.81
CA TYR A 239 -6.83 -7.58 11.29
C TYR A 239 -6.25 -6.67 12.39
N VAL A 240 -7.10 -6.08 13.22
CA VAL A 240 -6.68 -5.20 14.32
C VAL A 240 -5.96 -5.99 15.43
N PRO A 241 -6.46 -7.13 15.91
CA PRO A 241 -5.73 -7.96 16.88
C PRO A 241 -4.32 -8.35 16.41
N LYS A 242 -4.17 -8.75 15.15
CA LYS A 242 -2.86 -9.08 14.55
C LYS A 242 -1.93 -7.86 14.56
N LEU A 243 -2.42 -6.68 14.18
CA LEU A 243 -1.64 -5.44 14.21
C LEU A 243 -1.19 -5.10 15.63
N LEU A 244 -2.09 -5.17 16.60
CA LEU A 244 -1.77 -4.87 18.00
C LEU A 244 -0.74 -5.83 18.57
N ALA A 245 -0.85 -7.12 18.27
CA ALA A 245 0.12 -8.12 18.71
C ALA A 245 1.52 -7.86 18.12
N ILE A 246 1.61 -7.58 16.81
CA ILE A 246 2.89 -7.27 16.14
C ILE A 246 3.49 -5.98 16.71
N ALA A 247 2.69 -4.93 16.87
CA ALA A 247 3.14 -3.65 17.41
C ALA A 247 3.63 -3.79 18.85
N ASP A 248 2.90 -4.56 19.68
CA ASP A 248 3.28 -4.83 21.06
C ASP A 248 4.62 -5.56 21.15
N LEU A 249 4.80 -6.64 20.39
CA LEU A 249 6.06 -7.38 20.33
C LEU A 249 7.22 -6.50 19.83
N ALA A 250 7.01 -5.69 18.82
CA ALA A 250 8.07 -4.86 18.25
C ALA A 250 8.46 -3.70 19.17
N MET A 251 7.49 -3.05 19.80
CA MET A 251 7.74 -1.92 20.69
C MET A 251 8.21 -2.35 22.09
N ASN A 252 7.89 -3.57 22.50
CA ASN A 252 8.19 -4.14 23.82
C ASN A 252 9.06 -5.42 23.74
N SER A 253 9.87 -5.57 22.69
CA SER A 253 10.63 -6.81 22.41
C SER A 253 11.48 -7.28 23.58
N LYS A 254 12.11 -6.34 24.32
CA LYS A 254 12.91 -6.62 25.52
C LYS A 254 12.08 -7.22 26.66
N TYR A 255 10.82 -6.79 26.82
CA TYR A 255 9.89 -7.36 27.81
C TYR A 255 9.58 -8.83 27.49
N TYR A 256 9.42 -9.16 26.21
CA TYR A 256 9.13 -10.51 25.74
C TYR A 256 10.38 -11.40 25.60
N GLY A 257 11.57 -10.86 25.87
CA GLY A 257 12.83 -11.60 25.72
C GLY A 257 13.17 -11.98 24.29
N ILE A 258 12.61 -11.28 23.30
CA ILE A 258 12.90 -11.47 21.87
C ILE A 258 13.74 -10.31 21.34
N GLU A 259 14.54 -10.62 20.32
CA GLU A 259 15.32 -9.61 19.61
C GLU A 259 14.59 -9.20 18.34
N LEU A 260 14.25 -7.91 18.22
CA LEU A 260 13.67 -7.32 17.01
C LEU A 260 14.39 -6.01 16.70
N PRO A 261 14.62 -5.66 15.41
CA PRO A 261 15.33 -4.45 15.02
C PRO A 261 14.48 -3.21 15.33
N ASP A 262 15.04 -2.27 16.09
CA ASP A 262 14.39 -1.00 16.42
C ASP A 262 14.86 0.16 15.52
N HIS A 263 16.10 0.09 14.99
CA HIS A 263 16.74 1.07 14.13
C HIS A 263 16.70 2.50 14.70
N GLU A 264 16.82 2.63 16.03
CA GLU A 264 16.71 3.92 16.72
C GLU A 264 17.85 4.89 16.36
N GLN A 265 19.04 4.36 16.08
CA GLN A 265 20.18 5.17 15.71
C GLN A 265 19.99 5.74 14.30
N GLU A 266 19.66 4.90 13.34
CA GLU A 266 19.40 5.25 11.95
C GLU A 266 18.21 6.22 11.84
N PHE A 267 17.19 6.02 12.67
CA PHE A 267 16.05 6.92 12.74
C PHE A 267 16.43 8.30 13.25
N LYS A 268 17.28 8.40 14.29
CA LYS A 268 17.80 9.70 14.79
C LYS A 268 18.63 10.42 13.74
N GLU A 269 19.40 9.70 12.95
CA GLU A 269 20.15 10.26 11.83
C GLU A 269 19.18 10.83 10.77
N LEU A 270 18.18 10.05 10.37
CA LEU A 270 17.16 10.44 9.39
C LEU A 270 16.39 11.71 9.77
N ILE A 271 15.97 11.86 11.03
CA ILE A 271 15.21 13.05 11.47
C ILE A 271 16.08 14.29 11.62
N ASN A 272 17.40 14.13 11.79
CA ASN A 272 18.34 15.24 11.88
C ASN A 272 18.78 15.78 10.51
N GLU A 273 18.52 15.08 9.43
CA GLU A 273 18.78 15.54 8.07
C GLU A 273 17.79 16.66 7.70
N ARG A 274 18.32 17.90 7.55
CA ARG A 274 17.50 19.12 7.34
C ARG A 274 16.88 19.23 5.96
N ASP A 275 17.48 18.60 4.93
CA ASP A 275 17.18 18.88 3.53
C ASP A 275 16.30 17.79 2.86
N GLY A 276 15.71 16.87 3.63
CA GLY A 276 14.98 15.73 3.07
C GLY A 276 15.93 14.68 2.46
N ASN A 277 15.40 13.49 2.17
CA ASN A 277 16.21 12.35 1.75
C ASN A 277 16.48 12.31 0.24
N PHE A 278 15.81 13.17 -0.54
CA PHE A 278 15.82 13.12 -2.00
C PHE A 278 15.70 14.49 -2.63
N ASP A 279 16.31 14.62 -3.80
CA ASP A 279 16.00 15.67 -4.75
C ASP A 279 14.86 15.25 -5.69
N TYR A 280 14.26 16.21 -6.37
CA TYR A 280 13.18 15.97 -7.31
C TYR A 280 13.35 16.75 -8.61
N LEU A 281 13.14 16.05 -9.73
CA LEU A 281 13.06 16.65 -11.06
C LEU A 281 11.62 16.53 -11.59
N GLU A 282 11.01 17.66 -11.93
CA GLU A 282 9.71 17.69 -12.58
C GLU A 282 9.84 17.73 -14.09
N VAL A 283 9.10 16.84 -14.77
CA VAL A 283 9.02 16.77 -16.22
C VAL A 283 7.58 16.62 -16.68
N ASN A 284 7.28 17.03 -17.91
CA ASN A 284 5.94 16.97 -18.51
C ASN A 284 5.92 16.24 -19.86
N LYS A 285 6.97 15.48 -20.15
CA LYS A 285 7.14 14.65 -21.34
C LYS A 285 7.65 13.28 -20.92
N ALA A 286 7.56 12.30 -21.81
CA ALA A 286 8.12 10.97 -21.56
C ALA A 286 9.65 11.01 -21.72
N TYR A 287 10.35 10.60 -20.65
CA TYR A 287 11.79 10.39 -20.63
C TYR A 287 12.09 9.02 -20.05
N SER A 288 13.03 8.31 -20.62
CA SER A 288 13.52 7.04 -20.12
C SER A 288 14.31 7.25 -18.82
N ILE A 289 13.97 6.53 -17.77
CA ILE A 289 14.70 6.54 -16.50
C ILE A 289 16.13 5.98 -16.71
N THR A 290 16.26 4.94 -17.52
CA THR A 290 17.57 4.35 -17.94
C THR A 290 18.47 5.38 -18.63
N GLN A 291 17.95 6.07 -19.66
CA GLN A 291 18.74 7.09 -20.38
C GLN A 291 19.11 8.28 -19.48
N LEU A 292 18.22 8.66 -18.56
CA LEU A 292 18.50 9.70 -17.58
C LEU A 292 19.64 9.30 -16.65
N ALA A 293 19.61 8.08 -16.12
CA ALA A 293 20.67 7.55 -15.26
C ALA A 293 22.04 7.52 -16.00
N GLN A 294 22.03 7.05 -17.26
CA GLN A 294 23.24 7.01 -18.11
C GLN A 294 23.82 8.42 -18.37
N GLU A 295 22.97 9.40 -18.72
CA GLU A 295 23.42 10.78 -18.96
C GLU A 295 23.93 11.45 -17.68
N MET A 296 23.32 11.13 -16.53
CA MET A 296 23.77 11.58 -15.20
C MET A 296 25.00 10.84 -14.71
N ARG A 297 25.38 9.70 -15.33
CA ARG A 297 26.47 8.79 -14.92
C ARG A 297 26.27 8.24 -13.51
N ILE A 298 25.04 7.89 -13.16
CA ILE A 298 24.68 7.21 -11.92
C ILE A 298 24.20 5.79 -12.22
N ASP A 299 24.14 4.98 -11.18
CA ASP A 299 23.65 3.61 -11.29
C ASP A 299 22.16 3.59 -11.71
N GLU A 300 21.86 2.81 -12.75
CA GLU A 300 20.51 2.73 -13.33
C GLU A 300 19.54 2.06 -12.37
N ASP A 301 19.98 0.99 -11.69
CA ASP A 301 19.13 0.24 -10.77
C ASP A 301 18.79 1.08 -9.53
N SER A 302 19.73 1.91 -9.05
CA SER A 302 19.49 2.88 -8.00
C SER A 302 18.42 3.91 -8.40
N LEU A 303 18.48 4.47 -9.62
CA LEU A 303 17.47 5.42 -10.05
C LEU A 303 16.11 4.78 -10.28
N LYS A 304 16.06 3.55 -10.78
CA LYS A 304 14.81 2.76 -10.90
C LYS A 304 14.22 2.43 -9.52
N HIS A 305 15.06 2.04 -8.57
CA HIS A 305 14.66 1.77 -7.18
C HIS A 305 13.96 2.98 -6.55
N LEU A 306 14.50 4.17 -6.77
CA LEU A 306 13.89 5.41 -6.31
C LEU A 306 12.57 5.76 -7.02
N ASN A 307 12.27 5.15 -8.18
CA ASN A 307 11.14 5.50 -9.04
C ASN A 307 10.32 4.28 -9.50
N PRO A 308 9.95 3.36 -8.61
CA PRO A 308 9.32 2.09 -8.99
C PRO A 308 7.90 2.27 -9.55
N SER A 309 7.30 3.43 -9.37
CA SER A 309 5.97 3.75 -9.92
C SER A 309 5.96 3.91 -11.44
N PHE A 310 7.09 4.13 -12.09
CA PHE A 310 7.16 4.23 -13.55
C PHE A 310 7.20 2.84 -14.20
N ILE A 311 6.03 2.20 -14.33
CA ILE A 311 5.88 0.78 -14.73
C ILE A 311 6.42 0.42 -16.12
N LEU A 312 6.63 1.42 -16.98
CA LEU A 312 7.26 1.27 -18.30
C LEU A 312 8.70 1.80 -18.34
N GLY A 313 9.31 2.09 -17.17
CA GLY A 313 10.66 2.65 -17.09
C GLY A 313 10.78 4.06 -17.67
N MET A 314 9.66 4.79 -17.79
CA MET A 314 9.61 6.15 -18.32
C MET A 314 8.55 6.99 -17.65
N THR A 315 8.72 8.32 -17.69
CA THR A 315 7.76 9.29 -17.17
C THR A 315 6.51 9.39 -18.06
N HIS A 316 5.43 9.96 -17.52
CA HIS A 316 4.18 10.09 -18.27
C HIS A 316 4.33 11.05 -19.48
N PRO A 317 3.84 10.68 -20.67
CA PRO A 317 4.12 11.45 -21.89
C PRO A 317 3.47 12.84 -21.95
N THR A 318 2.37 13.07 -21.24
CA THR A 318 1.60 14.31 -21.33
C THR A 318 1.18 14.89 -19.98
N LYS A 319 1.43 14.18 -18.88
CA LYS A 319 1.14 14.67 -17.53
C LYS A 319 2.43 14.96 -16.80
N LYS A 320 2.38 15.89 -15.86
CA LYS A 320 3.49 16.17 -14.95
C LYS A 320 3.89 14.90 -14.22
N SER A 321 5.19 14.59 -14.26
CA SER A 321 5.82 13.52 -13.52
C SER A 321 6.92 14.10 -12.65
N GLN A 322 7.09 13.55 -11.44
CA GLN A 322 8.16 13.90 -10.54
C GLN A 322 9.09 12.70 -10.41
N ILE A 323 10.33 12.87 -10.84
CA ILE A 323 11.40 11.88 -10.72
C ILE A 323 12.11 12.13 -9.40
N ARG A 324 12.20 11.11 -8.55
CA ARG A 324 12.98 11.14 -7.31
C ARG A 324 14.43 10.86 -7.63
N LEU A 325 15.34 11.64 -7.06
CA LEU A 325 16.77 11.61 -7.32
C LEU A 325 17.53 11.45 -6.01
N PRO A 326 18.75 10.91 -6.03
CA PRO A 326 19.64 11.03 -4.89
C PRO A 326 19.87 12.50 -4.54
N LEU A 327 20.12 12.77 -3.25
CA LEU A 327 20.37 14.13 -2.76
C LEU A 327 21.58 14.77 -3.46
N GLY A 328 21.48 16.04 -3.82
CA GLY A 328 22.51 16.80 -4.57
C GLY A 328 22.50 16.54 -6.09
N MET A 329 21.52 15.78 -6.61
CA MET A 329 21.47 15.42 -8.03
C MET A 329 20.44 16.21 -8.87
N LYS A 330 19.81 17.22 -8.29
CA LYS A 330 18.80 18.02 -9.00
C LYS A 330 19.39 18.79 -10.20
N GLU A 331 20.45 19.54 -9.99
CA GLU A 331 21.13 20.28 -11.05
C GLU A 331 21.73 19.36 -12.13
N PRO A 332 22.48 18.27 -11.78
CA PRO A 332 22.91 17.29 -12.77
C PRO A 332 21.75 16.70 -13.59
N ALA A 333 20.62 16.40 -12.98
CA ALA A 333 19.45 15.86 -13.68
C ALA A 333 18.81 16.91 -14.62
N GLN A 334 18.77 18.20 -14.23
CA GLN A 334 18.30 19.28 -15.09
C GLN A 334 19.17 19.45 -16.33
N GLU A 335 20.49 19.31 -16.22
CA GLU A 335 21.39 19.36 -17.37
C GLU A 335 21.29 18.10 -18.24
N ALA A 336 21.15 16.92 -17.62
CA ALA A 336 20.98 15.67 -18.35
C ALA A 336 19.70 15.68 -19.20
N ILE A 337 18.57 16.14 -18.63
CA ILE A 337 17.27 16.12 -19.33
C ILE A 337 17.27 17.01 -20.57
N LYS A 338 18.07 18.09 -20.61
CA LYS A 338 18.19 18.98 -21.78
C LYS A 338 18.83 18.28 -22.97
N LYS A 339 19.66 17.26 -22.74
CA LYS A 339 20.34 16.49 -23.78
C LYS A 339 19.53 15.30 -24.27
N LEU A 340 18.53 14.88 -23.49
CA LEU A 340 17.68 13.76 -23.85
C LEU A 340 16.57 14.16 -24.81
N THR A 341 16.32 13.31 -25.80
CA THR A 341 15.15 13.44 -26.66
C THR A 341 13.96 12.78 -25.97
N PRO A 342 12.83 13.50 -25.77
CA PRO A 342 11.64 12.90 -25.23
C PRO A 342 11.16 11.72 -26.08
N ILE A 343 10.72 10.66 -25.43
CA ILE A 343 10.10 9.51 -26.10
C ILE A 343 8.77 9.99 -26.70
N GLU A 344 8.59 9.84 -28.00
CA GLU A 344 7.31 10.13 -28.62
C GLU A 344 6.23 9.16 -28.12
N PHE A 345 5.00 9.67 -28.01
CA PHE A 345 3.88 8.92 -27.42
C PHE A 345 3.68 7.58 -28.17
N PRO A 346 3.75 6.44 -27.50
CA PRO A 346 3.56 5.13 -28.15
C PRO A 346 2.09 4.92 -28.52
N PHE A 347 1.86 4.23 -29.63
CA PHE A 347 0.52 3.74 -29.97
C PHE A 347 0.13 2.59 -29.03
N LYS A 348 -1.12 2.59 -28.54
CA LYS A 348 -1.71 1.41 -27.94
C LYS A 348 -2.15 0.43 -29.02
N TYR A 349 -1.67 -0.79 -28.94
CA TYR A 349 -2.04 -1.89 -29.82
C TYR A 349 -2.58 -3.06 -29.00
N THR A 350 -3.77 -3.53 -29.32
CA THR A 350 -4.33 -4.72 -28.68
C THR A 350 -3.98 -5.95 -29.52
N VAL A 351 -3.27 -6.91 -28.92
CA VAL A 351 -2.87 -8.15 -29.57
C VAL A 351 -4.08 -8.95 -30.02
N VAL A 352 -4.07 -9.33 -31.29
CA VAL A 352 -5.10 -10.19 -31.91
C VAL A 352 -4.55 -11.58 -32.27
N ALA A 353 -5.43 -12.51 -32.63
CA ALA A 353 -5.02 -13.85 -33.04
C ALA A 353 -4.05 -13.79 -34.24
N GLY A 354 -2.96 -14.54 -34.16
CA GLY A 354 -1.92 -14.58 -35.19
C GLY A 354 -0.81 -13.53 -35.04
N ASP A 355 -0.91 -12.62 -34.06
CA ASP A 355 0.17 -11.65 -33.81
C ASP A 355 1.39 -12.28 -33.14
N SER A 356 2.54 -11.74 -33.53
CA SER A 356 3.83 -11.95 -32.88
C SER A 356 4.55 -10.61 -32.72
N LEU A 357 5.53 -10.54 -31.83
CA LEU A 357 6.36 -9.31 -31.69
C LEU A 357 6.99 -8.93 -33.04
N TRP A 358 7.41 -9.91 -33.83
CA TRP A 358 7.98 -9.69 -35.15
C TRP A 358 6.95 -9.11 -36.13
N SER A 359 5.72 -9.68 -36.22
CA SER A 359 4.68 -9.18 -37.13
C SER A 359 4.23 -7.77 -36.75
N ILE A 360 4.11 -7.48 -35.46
CA ILE A 360 3.77 -6.16 -34.94
C ILE A 360 4.90 -5.15 -35.27
N SER A 361 6.17 -5.51 -35.01
CA SER A 361 7.31 -4.63 -35.31
C SER A 361 7.38 -4.23 -36.77
N ARG A 362 7.12 -5.17 -37.67
CA ARG A 362 7.07 -4.91 -39.13
C ARG A 362 5.91 -3.99 -39.51
N ARG A 363 4.73 -4.22 -38.92
CA ARG A 363 3.52 -3.42 -39.18
C ARG A 363 3.72 -1.94 -38.82
N TYR A 364 4.43 -1.68 -37.71
CA TYR A 364 4.64 -0.32 -37.21
C TYR A 364 6.02 0.27 -37.59
N GLY A 365 6.88 -0.49 -38.27
CA GLY A 365 8.20 -0.02 -38.71
C GLY A 365 9.18 0.25 -37.58
N VAL A 366 9.05 -0.47 -36.45
CA VAL A 366 9.90 -0.38 -35.27
C VAL A 366 10.65 -1.71 -35.07
N THR A 367 11.64 -1.74 -34.18
CA THR A 367 12.35 -2.98 -33.85
C THR A 367 11.58 -3.81 -32.81
N VAL A 368 11.77 -5.14 -32.80
CA VAL A 368 11.23 -6.00 -31.74
C VAL A 368 11.76 -5.57 -30.38
N GLN A 369 13.06 -5.27 -30.30
CA GLN A 369 13.69 -4.77 -29.06
C GLN A 369 12.99 -3.52 -28.53
N ALA A 370 12.73 -2.53 -29.38
CA ALA A 370 12.04 -1.30 -28.96
C ALA A 370 10.62 -1.55 -28.40
N ILE A 371 9.90 -2.52 -28.97
CA ILE A 371 8.61 -2.96 -28.40
C ILE A 371 8.84 -3.64 -27.05
N CYS A 372 9.83 -4.52 -26.94
CA CYS A 372 10.13 -5.23 -25.71
C CYS A 372 10.53 -4.29 -24.58
N ASP A 373 11.43 -3.35 -24.85
CA ASP A 373 11.90 -2.35 -23.86
C ASP A 373 10.75 -1.48 -23.36
N LEU A 374 9.91 -1.00 -24.29
CA LEU A 374 8.78 -0.15 -23.96
C LEU A 374 7.69 -0.86 -23.12
N ASN A 375 7.59 -2.19 -23.27
CA ASN A 375 6.57 -2.99 -22.58
C ASN A 375 7.13 -3.84 -21.42
N ASN A 376 8.43 -3.74 -21.14
CA ASN A 376 9.14 -4.54 -20.15
C ASN A 376 8.86 -6.06 -20.33
N ILE A 377 9.04 -6.56 -21.57
CA ILE A 377 8.87 -7.97 -21.93
C ILE A 377 10.09 -8.48 -22.68
N LYS A 378 10.33 -9.79 -22.60
CA LYS A 378 11.41 -10.44 -23.34
C LYS A 378 11.02 -10.69 -24.79
N GLU A 379 11.99 -10.77 -25.72
CA GLU A 379 11.74 -11.05 -27.14
C GLU A 379 11.03 -12.38 -27.40
N ASN A 380 11.23 -13.37 -26.52
CA ASN A 380 10.57 -14.66 -26.56
C ASN A 380 9.24 -14.73 -25.79
N ALA A 381 8.69 -13.58 -25.38
CA ALA A 381 7.45 -13.53 -24.62
C ALA A 381 6.26 -14.01 -25.47
N ILE A 382 5.44 -14.88 -24.91
CA ILE A 382 4.18 -15.31 -25.51
C ILE A 382 3.15 -14.17 -25.38
N LEU A 383 2.66 -13.69 -26.52
CA LEU A 383 1.63 -12.66 -26.55
C LEU A 383 0.25 -13.31 -26.34
N LYS A 384 -0.46 -12.87 -25.30
CA LYS A 384 -1.85 -13.27 -25.08
C LYS A 384 -2.77 -12.37 -25.92
N ILE A 385 -3.77 -12.97 -26.60
CA ILE A 385 -4.84 -12.20 -27.28
C ILE A 385 -5.53 -11.28 -26.27
N GLY A 386 -5.78 -10.03 -26.66
CA GLY A 386 -6.34 -8.99 -25.79
C GLY A 386 -5.30 -8.23 -24.96
N LYS A 387 -4.02 -8.67 -24.92
CA LYS A 387 -2.97 -7.91 -24.26
C LYS A 387 -2.74 -6.59 -25.00
N VAL A 388 -2.71 -5.48 -24.25
CA VAL A 388 -2.33 -4.17 -24.81
C VAL A 388 -0.80 -4.07 -24.81
N LEU A 389 -0.23 -3.71 -25.95
CA LEU A 389 1.17 -3.35 -26.12
C LEU A 389 1.28 -1.87 -26.50
N TYR A 390 2.29 -1.22 -25.96
CA TYR A 390 2.71 0.10 -26.41
C TYR A 390 3.73 -0.05 -27.53
N ILE A 391 3.45 0.57 -28.66
CA ILE A 391 4.33 0.53 -29.82
C ILE A 391 5.00 1.90 -29.95
N PRO A 392 6.33 1.99 -29.93
CA PRO A 392 7.01 3.27 -30.07
C PRO A 392 6.67 3.88 -31.43
N LYS A 393 6.57 5.20 -31.49
CA LYS A 393 6.47 5.92 -32.77
C LYS A 393 7.80 5.88 -33.46
N LYS A 394 7.80 5.73 -34.79
CA LYS A 394 9.02 5.70 -35.60
C LYS A 394 9.68 7.06 -35.64
#